data_2c65948dd2d0e41ef4b407177794b7d8
#
_entry.id   2c65948dd2d0e41ef4b407177794b7d8
#
_cell.length_a   1.000
_cell.length_b   1.000
_cell.length_c   1.000
_cell.angle_alpha   90.00
_cell.angle_beta   90.00
_cell.angle_gamma   90.00
#
_symmetry.space_group_name_H-M   'P 1'
#
loop_
_entity.id
_entity.type
_entity.pdbx_description
1 polymer ?
#
loop_
_entity_poly.entity_id
_entity_poly.type
_entity_poly.pdbx_seq_one_letter_code
_entity_poly.pdbx_strand_id
1 'polypeptide(L)'
;MNKFFITTAIDYPNGSPHIGHAYEKVLADIIARYRRLRGDEVFFLTGVDQHGQKMQQTADQEGVNVATLATRNTRKFIALWEKLGVHYDGWAATTDELHKKCVQGILATLHDQGQLYKKAYKGFYSVRQEQYLTEKDRGEDGHFGEEWGEVIELEEENWYFRLSEHAEWLKSAVTSGALGILPEFRRAEVLNAIERASETDLCISRPKDRLHWGIELPFDTGFVTYVWFDALINYISFAGYRSDESSSLPDFDTLWPANAHVIGKDILVPAHAIYWPCMLRAMGFTDDQMPILLVHGWWNIRKKNTGSEEDGSEEKMS
;
A
#
# COMPACT_ATOMS: atom_id res chain seq x y z
N MET A 1 6.89 30.24 -3.36
CA MET A 1 7.57 28.92 -3.49
C MET A 1 6.52 27.91 -3.87
N ASN A 2 6.79 27.02 -4.83
CA ASN A 2 5.85 25.95 -5.14
C ASN A 2 6.00 24.87 -4.08
N LYS A 3 4.87 24.28 -3.62
CA LYS A 3 4.90 23.12 -2.75
C LYS A 3 5.14 21.86 -3.56
N PHE A 4 5.91 20.94 -3.01
CA PHE A 4 6.21 19.64 -3.61
C PHE A 4 6.12 18.54 -2.57
N PHE A 5 5.04 17.79 -2.63
CA PHE A 5 4.82 16.64 -1.76
C PHE A 5 5.20 15.34 -2.48
N ILE A 6 6.18 14.63 -1.92
CA ILE A 6 6.64 13.33 -2.42
C ILE A 6 6.53 12.29 -1.32
N THR A 7 6.09 11.10 -1.70
CA THR A 7 6.02 9.95 -0.78
C THR A 7 6.70 8.74 -1.37
N THR A 8 7.08 7.79 -0.52
CA THR A 8 7.35 6.41 -0.93
C THR A 8 6.28 5.49 -0.39
N ALA A 9 6.21 4.26 -0.91
CA ALA A 9 5.54 3.20 -0.17
C ALA A 9 6.12 3.08 1.24
N ILE A 10 5.27 2.75 2.22
CA ILE A 10 5.71 2.39 3.56
C ILE A 10 6.17 0.94 3.57
N ASP A 11 7.31 0.68 4.23
CA ASP A 11 7.95 -0.63 4.21
C ASP A 11 7.30 -1.59 5.20
N TYR A 12 7.17 -2.86 4.82
CA TYR A 12 6.62 -3.91 5.67
C TYR A 12 7.74 -4.53 6.56
N PRO A 13 7.82 -4.19 7.87
CA PRO A 13 8.98 -4.54 8.70
C PRO A 13 8.88 -5.95 9.30
N ASN A 14 8.42 -6.94 8.54
CA ASN A 14 8.38 -8.35 8.96
C ASN A 14 9.77 -9.00 8.97
N GLY A 15 10.77 -8.35 8.37
CA GLY A 15 12.16 -8.79 8.31
C GLY A 15 13.16 -7.65 8.40
N SER A 16 14.39 -7.88 7.93
CA SER A 16 15.40 -6.82 7.80
C SER A 16 15.26 -6.11 6.46
N PRO A 17 15.58 -4.80 6.38
CA PRO A 17 15.54 -4.07 5.11
C PRO A 17 16.60 -4.62 4.15
N HIS A 18 16.32 -4.51 2.85
CA HIS A 18 17.18 -4.95 1.76
C HIS A 18 17.34 -3.85 0.70
N ILE A 19 18.14 -4.12 -0.33
CA ILE A 19 18.50 -3.12 -1.35
C ILE A 19 17.29 -2.60 -2.14
N GLY A 20 16.23 -3.40 -2.29
CA GLY A 20 14.99 -2.95 -2.95
C GLY A 20 14.33 -1.80 -2.20
N HIS A 21 14.24 -1.90 -0.86
CA HIS A 21 13.75 -0.79 -0.03
C HIS A 21 14.67 0.44 -0.14
N ALA A 22 16.00 0.23 -0.11
CA ALA A 22 16.99 1.30 -0.22
C ALA A 22 16.87 2.06 -1.54
N TYR A 23 16.66 1.35 -2.65
CA TYR A 23 16.52 1.95 -3.98
C TYR A 23 15.38 2.97 -4.03
N GLU A 24 14.20 2.59 -3.56
CA GLU A 24 13.03 3.46 -3.55
C GLU A 24 13.24 4.73 -2.72
N LYS A 25 13.78 4.58 -1.50
CA LYS A 25 14.01 5.72 -0.60
C LYS A 25 15.10 6.66 -1.12
N VAL A 26 16.18 6.12 -1.67
CA VAL A 26 17.24 6.93 -2.29
C VAL A 26 16.71 7.67 -3.53
N LEU A 27 15.90 7.02 -4.37
CA LEU A 27 15.28 7.66 -5.53
C LEU A 27 14.41 8.85 -5.11
N ALA A 28 13.55 8.67 -4.12
CA ALA A 28 12.68 9.73 -3.61
C ALA A 28 13.49 10.87 -2.97
N ASP A 29 14.54 10.57 -2.20
CA ASP A 29 15.42 11.56 -1.59
C ASP A 29 16.18 12.39 -2.64
N ILE A 30 16.65 11.77 -3.72
CA ILE A 30 17.28 12.50 -4.84
C ILE A 30 16.31 13.51 -5.47
N ILE A 31 15.06 13.09 -5.71
CA ILE A 31 14.02 13.98 -6.24
C ILE A 31 13.72 15.11 -5.25
N ALA A 32 13.57 14.80 -3.97
CA ALA A 32 13.31 15.78 -2.93
C ALA A 32 14.44 16.82 -2.83
N ARG A 33 15.70 16.38 -2.83
CA ARG A 33 16.88 17.28 -2.83
C ARG A 33 16.92 18.17 -4.07
N TYR A 34 16.67 17.61 -5.25
CA TYR A 34 16.63 18.38 -6.49
C TYR A 34 15.56 19.48 -6.43
N ARG A 35 14.38 19.17 -5.91
CA ARG A 35 13.29 20.13 -5.75
C ARG A 35 13.64 21.24 -4.75
N ARG A 36 14.25 20.88 -3.62
CA ARG A 36 14.75 21.87 -2.65
C ARG A 36 15.81 22.80 -3.26
N LEU A 37 16.74 22.26 -4.06
CA LEU A 37 17.73 23.07 -4.78
C LEU A 37 17.12 24.05 -5.79
N ARG A 38 15.93 23.70 -6.34
CA ARG A 38 15.16 24.59 -7.21
C ARG A 38 14.35 25.65 -6.46
N GLY A 39 14.35 25.63 -5.15
CA GLY A 39 13.61 26.57 -4.30
C GLY A 39 12.16 26.17 -4.02
N ASP A 40 11.77 24.91 -4.28
CA ASP A 40 10.47 24.40 -3.88
C ASP A 40 10.44 24.09 -2.37
N GLU A 41 9.29 24.28 -1.74
CA GLU A 41 9.00 23.82 -0.38
C GLU A 41 8.62 22.34 -0.44
N VAL A 42 9.53 21.46 -0.01
CA VAL A 42 9.39 20.02 -0.17
C VAL A 42 8.97 19.36 1.15
N PHE A 43 7.95 18.50 1.09
CA PHE A 43 7.64 17.55 2.15
C PHE A 43 7.81 16.12 1.62
N PHE A 44 8.76 15.38 2.20
CA PHE A 44 9.04 13.99 1.86
C PHE A 44 8.54 13.08 2.98
N LEU A 45 7.52 12.27 2.69
CA LEU A 45 6.93 11.29 3.61
C LEU A 45 7.38 9.87 3.25
N THR A 46 7.87 9.13 4.23
CA THR A 46 8.14 7.69 4.16
C THR A 46 7.76 7.03 5.47
N GLY A 47 7.88 5.71 5.58
CA GLY A 47 7.53 5.04 6.84
C GLY A 47 7.50 3.53 6.78
N VAL A 48 6.76 2.94 7.71
CA VAL A 48 6.60 1.49 7.87
C VAL A 48 5.14 1.10 8.04
N ASP A 49 4.76 0.01 7.39
CA ASP A 49 3.49 -0.68 7.60
C ASP A 49 3.68 -1.77 8.65
N GLN A 50 3.17 -1.52 9.86
CA GLN A 50 3.43 -2.36 11.02
C GLN A 50 2.29 -3.35 11.32
N HIS A 51 1.13 -3.24 10.67
CA HIS A 51 -0.01 -4.13 10.86
C HIS A 51 0.03 -5.34 9.91
N GLY A 52 -0.97 -6.22 10.01
CA GLY A 52 -1.20 -7.33 9.10
C GLY A 52 -0.77 -8.69 9.59
N GLN A 53 -1.23 -9.69 8.84
CA GLN A 53 -1.12 -11.10 9.21
C GLN A 53 0.34 -11.59 9.26
N LYS A 54 1.19 -11.16 8.33
CA LYS A 54 2.61 -11.56 8.31
C LYS A 54 3.37 -11.10 9.54
N MET A 55 3.10 -9.87 10.01
CA MET A 55 3.71 -9.38 11.25
C MET A 55 3.32 -10.25 12.44
N GLN A 56 2.02 -10.59 12.56
CA GLN A 56 1.53 -11.49 13.62
C GLN A 56 2.19 -12.86 13.51
N GLN A 57 2.17 -13.49 12.32
CA GLN A 57 2.78 -14.81 12.10
C GLN A 57 4.28 -14.84 12.41
N THR A 58 5.02 -13.80 11.99
CA THR A 58 6.47 -13.72 12.29
C THR A 58 6.70 -13.58 13.79
N ALA A 59 5.88 -12.80 14.50
CA ALA A 59 5.97 -12.66 15.95
C ALA A 59 5.69 -13.98 16.68
N ASP A 60 4.68 -14.72 16.23
CA ASP A 60 4.32 -16.04 16.77
C ASP A 60 5.45 -17.05 16.54
N GLN A 61 6.05 -17.07 15.34
CA GLN A 61 7.19 -17.94 15.01
C GLN A 61 8.43 -17.62 15.85
N GLU A 62 8.69 -16.35 16.14
CA GLU A 62 9.81 -15.93 16.98
C GLU A 62 9.49 -15.99 18.49
N GLY A 63 8.25 -16.26 18.87
CA GLY A 63 7.81 -16.30 20.28
C GLY A 63 7.88 -14.95 20.98
N VAL A 64 7.69 -13.84 20.24
CA VAL A 64 7.73 -12.47 20.77
C VAL A 64 6.41 -11.75 20.58
N ASN A 65 6.18 -10.71 21.40
CA ASN A 65 5.03 -9.85 21.19
C ASN A 65 5.15 -9.07 19.87
N VAL A 66 4.07 -8.98 19.10
CA VAL A 66 4.07 -8.37 17.75
C VAL A 66 4.45 -6.89 17.78
N ALA A 67 4.06 -6.11 18.78
CA ALA A 67 4.47 -4.71 18.94
C ALA A 67 5.99 -4.59 19.19
N THR A 68 6.56 -5.55 19.93
CA THR A 68 8.01 -5.63 20.15
C THR A 68 8.75 -5.94 18.84
N LEU A 69 8.24 -6.89 18.04
CA LEU A 69 8.77 -7.21 16.72
C LEU A 69 8.74 -5.99 15.81
N ALA A 70 7.57 -5.33 15.70
CA ALA A 70 7.37 -4.15 14.88
C ALA A 70 8.36 -3.03 15.25
N THR A 71 8.46 -2.71 16.54
CA THR A 71 9.40 -1.69 17.05
C THR A 71 10.86 -2.05 16.75
N ARG A 72 11.25 -3.31 17.01
CA ARG A 72 12.63 -3.79 16.79
C ARG A 72 13.01 -3.70 15.31
N ASN A 73 12.14 -4.15 14.43
CA ASN A 73 12.42 -4.16 13.00
C ASN A 73 12.38 -2.75 12.41
N THR A 74 11.41 -1.92 12.80
CA THR A 74 11.37 -0.50 12.39
C THR A 74 12.69 0.22 12.64
N ARG A 75 13.35 -0.02 13.78
CA ARG A 75 14.66 0.56 14.07
C ARG A 75 15.73 0.17 13.06
N LYS A 76 15.67 -1.04 12.47
CA LYS A 76 16.62 -1.46 11.42
C LYS A 76 16.41 -0.66 10.14
N PHE A 77 15.16 -0.34 9.78
CA PHE A 77 14.83 0.50 8.62
C PHE A 77 15.35 1.92 8.85
N ILE A 78 15.03 2.54 9.99
CA ILE A 78 15.52 3.88 10.34
C ILE A 78 17.05 3.95 10.28
N ALA A 79 17.73 2.99 10.90
CA ALA A 79 19.20 2.93 10.90
C ALA A 79 19.79 2.78 9.49
N LEU A 80 19.11 2.08 8.58
CA LEU A 80 19.53 2.00 7.18
C LEU A 80 19.36 3.35 6.47
N TRP A 81 18.22 4.04 6.67
CA TRP A 81 17.99 5.35 6.05
C TRP A 81 18.99 6.38 6.54
N GLU A 82 19.30 6.41 7.83
CA GLU A 82 20.34 7.25 8.40
C GLU A 82 21.72 6.97 7.78
N LYS A 83 22.09 5.68 7.66
CA LYS A 83 23.36 5.25 7.04
C LYS A 83 23.46 5.64 5.57
N LEU A 84 22.34 5.64 4.83
CA LEU A 84 22.27 6.04 3.42
C LEU A 84 22.16 7.58 3.26
N GLY A 85 21.97 8.32 4.34
CA GLY A 85 21.78 9.76 4.31
C GLY A 85 20.46 10.18 3.67
N VAL A 86 19.42 9.36 3.76
CA VAL A 86 18.05 9.70 3.30
C VAL A 86 17.44 10.70 4.25
N HIS A 87 16.98 11.85 3.73
CA HIS A 87 16.37 12.93 4.49
C HIS A 87 14.89 13.07 4.17
N TYR A 88 14.05 12.51 5.03
CA TYR A 88 12.59 12.65 4.99
C TYR A 88 12.12 13.69 6.03
N ASP A 89 10.97 14.32 5.77
CA ASP A 89 10.36 15.33 6.62
C ASP A 89 9.27 14.72 7.51
N GLY A 90 8.57 13.69 7.01
CA GLY A 90 7.53 12.95 7.73
C GLY A 90 7.85 11.45 7.83
N TRP A 91 7.51 10.88 8.99
CA TRP A 91 7.62 9.44 9.25
C TRP A 91 6.25 8.84 9.53
N ALA A 92 5.80 7.91 8.69
CA ALA A 92 4.57 7.18 8.85
C ALA A 92 4.81 5.85 9.57
N ALA A 93 3.98 5.55 10.58
CA ALA A 93 3.91 4.25 11.23
C ALA A 93 2.43 3.90 11.45
N THR A 94 1.95 2.80 10.88
CA THR A 94 0.51 2.48 10.92
C THR A 94 -0.03 2.22 12.32
N THR A 95 0.86 1.96 13.30
CA THR A 95 0.50 1.84 14.72
C THR A 95 0.36 3.18 15.45
N ASP A 96 0.64 4.31 14.80
CA ASP A 96 0.46 5.65 15.39
C ASP A 96 -1.02 5.94 15.66
N GLU A 97 -1.31 6.50 16.82
CA GLU A 97 -2.69 6.77 17.26
C GLU A 97 -3.40 7.82 16.37
N LEU A 98 -2.67 8.80 15.81
CA LEU A 98 -3.25 9.75 14.86
C LEU A 98 -3.68 9.04 13.58
N HIS A 99 -2.85 8.14 13.07
CA HIS A 99 -3.18 7.34 11.90
C HIS A 99 -4.40 6.44 12.16
N LYS A 100 -4.40 5.70 13.26
CA LYS A 100 -5.54 4.84 13.65
C LYS A 100 -6.85 5.62 13.73
N LYS A 101 -6.86 6.77 14.38
CA LYS A 101 -8.03 7.65 14.46
C LYS A 101 -8.49 8.13 13.08
N CYS A 102 -7.55 8.50 12.21
CA CYS A 102 -7.85 8.90 10.84
C CYS A 102 -8.52 7.76 10.07
N VAL A 103 -7.94 6.54 10.10
CA VAL A 103 -8.50 5.33 9.47
C VAL A 103 -9.90 5.03 10.00
N GLN A 104 -10.10 5.03 11.32
CA GLN A 104 -11.40 4.79 11.93
C GLN A 104 -12.44 5.84 11.55
N GLY A 105 -12.04 7.11 11.48
CA GLY A 105 -12.91 8.19 11.02
C GLY A 105 -13.33 8.04 9.55
N ILE A 106 -12.42 7.59 8.68
CA ILE A 106 -12.71 7.29 7.27
C ILE A 106 -13.66 6.08 7.18
N LEU A 107 -13.38 5.00 7.90
CA LEU A 107 -14.23 3.80 7.93
C LEU A 107 -15.65 4.13 8.38
N ALA A 108 -15.83 4.92 9.44
CA ALA A 108 -17.15 5.35 9.90
C ALA A 108 -17.89 6.14 8.81
N THR A 109 -17.21 7.09 8.16
CA THR A 109 -17.81 7.89 7.08
C THR A 109 -18.23 7.01 5.90
N LEU A 110 -17.38 6.09 5.44
CA LEU A 110 -17.69 5.20 4.31
C LEU A 110 -18.83 4.22 4.66
N HIS A 111 -18.89 3.77 5.91
CA HIS A 111 -19.99 2.95 6.41
C HIS A 111 -21.32 3.71 6.37
N ASP A 112 -21.35 4.93 6.90
CA ASP A 112 -22.56 5.78 6.94
C ASP A 112 -23.04 6.16 5.53
N GLN A 113 -22.12 6.26 4.57
CA GLN A 113 -22.42 6.50 3.16
C GLN A 113 -22.88 5.24 2.39
N GLY A 114 -22.91 4.07 3.04
CA GLY A 114 -23.27 2.80 2.40
C GLY A 114 -22.22 2.26 1.44
N GLN A 115 -20.99 2.78 1.49
CA GLN A 115 -19.85 2.30 0.69
C GLN A 115 -19.27 0.99 1.22
N LEU A 116 -19.63 0.61 2.44
CA LEU A 116 -19.21 -0.65 3.08
C LEU A 116 -20.41 -1.55 3.33
N TYR A 117 -20.22 -2.85 3.11
CA TYR A 117 -21.23 -3.87 3.39
C TYR A 117 -20.60 -5.18 3.86
N LYS A 118 -21.37 -6.00 4.57
CA LYS A 118 -20.92 -7.27 5.11
C LYS A 118 -21.36 -8.42 4.22
N LYS A 119 -20.48 -9.39 3.97
CA LYS A 119 -20.73 -10.52 3.12
C LYS A 119 -19.95 -11.75 3.58
N ALA A 120 -20.64 -12.91 3.61
CA ALA A 120 -19.98 -14.19 3.75
C ALA A 120 -19.25 -14.55 2.45
N TYR A 121 -18.01 -15.00 2.57
CA TYR A 121 -17.20 -15.51 1.49
C TYR A 121 -16.84 -16.96 1.76
N LYS A 122 -17.01 -17.80 0.75
CA LYS A 122 -16.49 -19.16 0.72
C LYS A 122 -15.66 -19.32 -0.53
N GLY A 123 -14.37 -19.64 -0.39
CA GLY A 123 -13.47 -19.78 -1.52
C GLY A 123 -12.03 -19.92 -1.10
N PHE A 124 -11.12 -19.54 -1.99
CA PHE A 124 -9.69 -19.73 -1.84
C PHE A 124 -9.01 -18.46 -1.33
N TYR A 125 -7.96 -18.65 -0.53
CA TYR A 125 -7.19 -17.56 0.06
C TYR A 125 -5.69 -17.86 -0.03
N SER A 126 -4.94 -16.94 -0.64
CA SER A 126 -3.49 -16.98 -0.64
C SER A 126 -2.95 -16.41 0.69
N VAL A 127 -2.31 -17.27 1.48
CA VAL A 127 -1.65 -16.85 2.72
C VAL A 127 -0.46 -15.92 2.41
N ARG A 128 0.26 -16.20 1.32
CA ARG A 128 1.43 -15.42 0.89
C ARG A 128 1.07 -14.01 0.45
N GLN A 129 -0.01 -13.85 -0.32
CA GLN A 129 -0.44 -12.56 -0.87
C GLN A 129 -1.45 -11.83 0.04
N GLU A 130 -1.92 -12.52 1.09
CA GLU A 130 -2.96 -12.02 2.02
C GLU A 130 -4.26 -11.62 1.30
N GLN A 131 -4.63 -12.32 0.21
CA GLN A 131 -5.82 -11.98 -0.57
C GLN A 131 -6.69 -13.20 -0.93
N TYR A 132 -7.98 -12.94 -1.18
CA TYR A 132 -8.89 -13.92 -1.71
C TYR A 132 -8.63 -14.17 -3.19
N LEU A 133 -8.77 -15.45 -3.60
CA LEU A 133 -8.57 -15.91 -4.96
C LEU A 133 -9.90 -16.40 -5.54
N THR A 134 -10.05 -16.20 -6.82
CA THR A 134 -11.19 -16.68 -7.62
C THR A 134 -10.75 -17.82 -8.53
N GLU A 135 -11.71 -18.50 -9.17
CA GLU A 135 -11.39 -19.51 -10.19
C GLU A 135 -10.61 -18.93 -11.39
N LYS A 136 -10.69 -17.59 -11.62
CA LYS A 136 -9.94 -16.89 -12.67
C LYS A 136 -8.44 -16.76 -12.37
N ASP A 137 -8.05 -16.93 -11.11
CA ASP A 137 -6.67 -16.87 -10.66
C ASP A 137 -5.93 -18.20 -10.79
N ARG A 138 -6.63 -19.25 -11.25
CA ARG A 138 -6.02 -20.53 -11.61
C ARG A 138 -5.35 -20.45 -12.97
N GLY A 139 -4.24 -21.17 -13.10
CA GLY A 139 -3.59 -21.39 -14.38
C GLY A 139 -4.42 -22.26 -15.33
N GLU A 140 -3.95 -22.39 -16.56
CA GLU A 140 -4.57 -23.26 -17.58
C GLU A 140 -4.63 -24.75 -17.16
N ASP A 141 -3.75 -25.15 -16.24
CA ASP A 141 -3.69 -26.49 -15.62
C ASP A 141 -4.71 -26.69 -14.50
N GLY A 142 -5.53 -25.65 -14.16
CA GLY A 142 -6.52 -25.67 -13.11
C GLY A 142 -5.96 -25.52 -11.68
N HIS A 143 -4.66 -25.28 -11.52
CA HIS A 143 -4.00 -25.07 -10.23
C HIS A 143 -3.68 -23.59 -10.01
N PHE A 144 -3.55 -23.18 -8.74
CA PHE A 144 -2.99 -21.89 -8.41
C PHE A 144 -1.46 -21.91 -8.57
N GLY A 145 -0.90 -20.93 -9.27
CA GLY A 145 0.54 -20.86 -9.54
C GLY A 145 1.38 -20.62 -8.27
N GLU A 146 2.69 -20.82 -8.37
CA GLU A 146 3.64 -20.66 -7.26
C GLU A 146 3.67 -19.22 -6.68
N GLU A 147 3.26 -18.23 -7.46
CA GLU A 147 3.15 -16.83 -7.03
C GLU A 147 2.16 -16.64 -5.88
N TRP A 148 1.14 -17.51 -5.79
CA TRP A 148 0.13 -17.49 -4.72
C TRP A 148 0.62 -18.15 -3.41
N GLY A 149 1.67 -18.97 -3.46
CA GLY A 149 2.17 -19.72 -2.32
C GLY A 149 1.14 -20.70 -1.76
N GLU A 150 1.05 -20.78 -0.43
CA GLU A 150 0.04 -21.61 0.22
C GLU A 150 -1.37 -21.05 -0.01
N VAL A 151 -2.26 -21.88 -0.57
CA VAL A 151 -3.66 -21.54 -0.81
C VAL A 151 -4.54 -22.44 0.04
N ILE A 152 -5.40 -21.85 0.86
CA ILE A 152 -6.32 -22.53 1.75
C ILE A 152 -7.78 -22.26 1.33
N GLU A 153 -8.67 -23.23 1.55
CA GLU A 153 -10.12 -22.99 1.45
C GLU A 153 -10.60 -22.32 2.75
N LEU A 154 -11.36 -21.23 2.60
CA LEU A 154 -11.82 -20.41 3.71
C LEU A 154 -13.30 -20.10 3.57
N GLU A 155 -14.02 -20.16 4.71
CA GLU A 155 -15.39 -19.69 4.81
C GLU A 155 -15.46 -18.72 5.99
N GLU A 156 -15.62 -17.43 5.69
CA GLU A 156 -15.72 -16.39 6.71
C GLU A 156 -16.57 -15.20 6.25
N GLU A 157 -17.14 -14.48 7.21
CA GLU A 157 -17.85 -13.24 6.94
C GLU A 157 -16.90 -12.07 7.11
N ASN A 158 -16.93 -11.12 6.16
CA ASN A 158 -16.07 -9.92 6.18
C ASN A 158 -16.80 -8.69 5.68
N TRP A 159 -16.23 -7.54 5.95
CA TRP A 159 -16.64 -6.24 5.39
C TRP A 159 -15.95 -5.99 4.07
N TYR A 160 -16.70 -5.45 3.11
CA TYR A 160 -16.28 -5.16 1.74
C TYR A 160 -16.52 -3.70 1.41
N PHE A 161 -15.57 -3.10 0.70
CA PHE A 161 -15.71 -1.78 0.06
C PHE A 161 -16.20 -1.97 -1.36
N ARG A 162 -17.21 -1.18 -1.78
CA ARG A 162 -17.84 -1.23 -3.10
C ARG A 162 -16.92 -0.72 -4.21
N LEU A 163 -15.78 -1.37 -4.36
CA LEU A 163 -14.76 -1.00 -5.34
C LEU A 163 -15.31 -0.99 -6.77
N SER A 164 -16.16 -1.96 -7.10
CA SER A 164 -16.76 -2.11 -8.43
C SER A 164 -17.58 -0.90 -8.87
N GLU A 165 -18.20 -0.16 -7.95
CA GLU A 165 -18.97 1.06 -8.26
C GLU A 165 -18.09 2.20 -8.77
N HIS A 166 -16.77 2.15 -8.53
CA HIS A 166 -15.81 3.18 -8.95
C HIS A 166 -15.03 2.82 -10.22
N ALA A 167 -15.21 1.62 -10.78
CA ALA A 167 -14.39 1.08 -11.88
C ALA A 167 -14.46 1.92 -13.16
N GLU A 168 -15.66 2.34 -13.58
CA GLU A 168 -15.84 3.17 -14.77
C GLU A 168 -15.21 4.55 -14.62
N TRP A 169 -15.37 5.18 -13.45
CA TRP A 169 -14.68 6.43 -13.15
C TRP A 169 -13.16 6.23 -13.19
N LEU A 170 -12.63 5.17 -12.57
CA LEU A 170 -11.20 4.90 -12.53
C LEU A 170 -10.62 4.71 -13.94
N LYS A 171 -11.31 3.96 -14.80
CA LYS A 171 -10.92 3.78 -16.21
C LYS A 171 -10.84 5.12 -16.94
N SER A 172 -11.81 6.00 -16.70
CA SER A 172 -11.81 7.36 -17.23
C SER A 172 -10.66 8.21 -16.69
N ALA A 173 -10.40 8.18 -15.38
CA ALA A 173 -9.32 8.92 -14.74
C ALA A 173 -7.92 8.51 -15.23
N VAL A 174 -7.69 7.21 -15.45
CA VAL A 174 -6.45 6.70 -16.03
C VAL A 174 -6.33 7.11 -17.51
N THR A 175 -7.42 7.00 -18.28
CA THR A 175 -7.41 7.32 -19.71
C THR A 175 -7.19 8.80 -19.96
N SER A 176 -7.84 9.67 -19.20
CA SER A 176 -7.69 11.14 -19.30
C SER A 176 -6.34 11.65 -18.76
N GLY A 177 -5.68 10.87 -17.90
CA GLY A 177 -4.48 11.27 -17.19
C GLY A 177 -4.75 12.04 -15.90
N ALA A 178 -5.99 12.10 -15.41
CA ALA A 178 -6.32 12.65 -14.10
C ALA A 178 -5.60 11.86 -12.99
N LEU A 179 -5.56 10.53 -13.08
CA LEU A 179 -4.60 9.71 -12.34
C LEU A 179 -3.32 9.57 -13.17
N GLY A 180 -2.28 10.31 -12.81
CA GLY A 180 -0.98 10.29 -13.49
C GLY A 180 -0.21 9.00 -13.19
N ILE A 181 0.26 8.28 -14.23
CA ILE A 181 1.07 7.07 -14.09
C ILE A 181 2.35 7.24 -14.91
N LEU A 182 3.49 7.19 -14.24
CA LEU A 182 4.81 7.32 -14.83
C LEU A 182 5.69 6.10 -14.50
N PRO A 183 6.46 5.55 -15.45
CA PRO A 183 6.49 5.93 -16.88
C PRO A 183 5.20 5.52 -17.61
N GLU A 184 4.87 6.24 -18.67
CA GLU A 184 3.58 6.14 -19.37
C GLU A 184 3.24 4.74 -19.89
N PHE A 185 4.23 3.93 -20.23
CA PHE A 185 4.02 2.55 -20.71
C PHE A 185 3.30 1.66 -19.66
N ARG A 186 3.34 2.02 -18.37
CA ARG A 186 2.62 1.33 -17.29
C ARG A 186 1.11 1.52 -17.35
N ARG A 187 0.63 2.55 -18.05
CA ARG A 187 -0.81 2.84 -18.18
C ARG A 187 -1.60 1.68 -18.75
N ALA A 188 -1.06 1.00 -19.77
CA ALA A 188 -1.71 -0.15 -20.39
C ALA A 188 -1.89 -1.32 -19.41
N GLU A 189 -0.88 -1.59 -18.58
CA GLU A 189 -0.93 -2.60 -17.51
C GLU A 189 -2.07 -2.30 -16.52
N VAL A 190 -2.20 -1.04 -16.11
CA VAL A 190 -3.26 -0.59 -15.19
C VAL A 190 -4.64 -0.73 -15.81
N LEU A 191 -4.83 -0.30 -17.07
CA LEU A 191 -6.12 -0.43 -17.76
C LEU A 191 -6.58 -1.89 -17.86
N ASN A 192 -5.66 -2.81 -18.22
CA ASN A 192 -5.95 -4.24 -18.27
C ASN A 192 -6.31 -4.82 -16.88
N ALA A 193 -5.71 -4.27 -15.82
CA ALA A 193 -6.01 -4.71 -14.46
C ALA A 193 -7.35 -4.19 -13.96
N ILE A 194 -7.75 -2.97 -14.32
CA ILE A 194 -9.07 -2.40 -13.99
C ILE A 194 -10.18 -3.28 -14.55
N GLU A 195 -10.07 -3.77 -15.79
CA GLU A 195 -11.07 -4.64 -16.40
C GLU A 195 -11.31 -5.93 -15.60
N ARG A 196 -10.26 -6.47 -14.98
CA ARG A 196 -10.36 -7.65 -14.11
C ARG A 196 -10.89 -7.32 -12.71
N ALA A 197 -10.48 -6.19 -12.15
CA ALA A 197 -10.87 -5.76 -10.80
C ALA A 197 -12.31 -5.22 -10.74
N SER A 198 -12.87 -4.78 -11.87
CA SER A 198 -14.23 -4.20 -11.94
C SER A 198 -15.36 -5.15 -11.54
N GLU A 199 -15.09 -6.46 -11.47
CA GLU A 199 -16.09 -7.49 -11.14
C GLU A 199 -16.14 -7.83 -9.64
N THR A 200 -15.19 -7.35 -8.84
CA THR A 200 -15.08 -7.75 -7.43
C THR A 200 -14.89 -6.55 -6.51
N ASP A 201 -15.54 -6.60 -5.36
CA ASP A 201 -15.38 -5.62 -4.31
C ASP A 201 -14.20 -5.96 -3.41
N LEU A 202 -13.58 -4.95 -2.79
CA LEU A 202 -12.41 -5.11 -1.95
C LEU A 202 -12.82 -5.56 -0.54
N CYS A 203 -12.34 -6.73 -0.11
CA CYS A 203 -12.46 -7.15 1.28
C CYS A 203 -11.55 -6.28 2.16
N ILE A 204 -12.13 -5.55 3.12
CA ILE A 204 -11.43 -4.56 3.94
C ILE A 204 -11.24 -4.98 5.39
N SER A 205 -11.64 -6.17 5.78
CA SER A 205 -11.56 -6.63 7.16
C SER A 205 -11.03 -8.04 7.31
N ARG A 206 -10.67 -8.37 8.55
CA ARG A 206 -10.41 -9.73 9.01
C ARG A 206 -11.06 -9.92 10.40
N PRO A 207 -11.68 -11.08 10.67
CA PRO A 207 -12.15 -11.39 12.03
C PRO A 207 -11.00 -11.37 13.04
N LYS A 208 -11.25 -10.85 14.24
CA LYS A 208 -10.23 -10.72 15.30
C LYS A 208 -9.67 -12.05 15.81
N ASP A 209 -10.42 -13.12 15.74
CA ASP A 209 -9.96 -14.46 16.09
C ASP A 209 -8.87 -14.97 15.13
N ARG A 210 -8.87 -14.48 13.89
CA ARG A 210 -7.84 -14.78 12.90
C ARG A 210 -6.70 -13.76 12.89
N LEU A 211 -7.02 -12.48 12.98
CA LEU A 211 -6.06 -11.38 12.98
C LEU A 211 -6.40 -10.38 14.08
N HIS A 212 -5.59 -10.32 15.13
CA HIS A 212 -5.77 -9.35 16.22
C HIS A 212 -4.86 -8.12 16.07
N TRP A 213 -3.88 -8.15 15.16
CA TRP A 213 -2.92 -7.08 14.92
C TRP A 213 -3.32 -6.21 13.72
N GLY A 214 -4.20 -5.25 13.94
CA GLY A 214 -4.75 -4.32 12.97
C GLY A 214 -5.61 -3.27 13.67
N ILE A 215 -6.20 -2.35 12.89
CA ILE A 215 -7.08 -1.30 13.41
C ILE A 215 -8.51 -1.83 13.51
N GLU A 216 -9.13 -1.72 14.68
CA GLU A 216 -10.52 -2.13 14.87
C GLU A 216 -11.50 -1.30 14.04
N LEU A 217 -12.49 -1.96 13.43
CA LEU A 217 -13.57 -1.27 12.76
C LEU A 217 -14.47 -0.58 13.78
N PRO A 218 -14.75 0.74 13.67
CA PRO A 218 -15.48 1.48 14.70
C PRO A 218 -16.96 1.09 14.81
N PHE A 219 -17.54 0.49 13.78
CA PHE A 219 -18.93 0.04 13.72
C PHE A 219 -19.10 -1.48 13.94
N ASP A 220 -18.01 -2.26 13.96
CA ASP A 220 -18.02 -3.71 14.20
C ASP A 220 -16.68 -4.15 14.81
N THR A 221 -16.57 -4.07 16.14
CA THR A 221 -15.33 -4.33 16.88
C THR A 221 -14.88 -5.78 16.90
N GLY A 222 -15.64 -6.71 16.30
CA GLY A 222 -15.24 -8.08 16.05
C GLY A 222 -14.25 -8.24 14.89
N PHE A 223 -13.95 -7.14 14.17
CA PHE A 223 -13.08 -7.13 13.00
C PHE A 223 -11.98 -6.07 13.13
N VAL A 224 -10.88 -6.33 12.44
CA VAL A 224 -9.81 -5.36 12.19
C VAL A 224 -9.67 -5.09 10.69
N THR A 225 -9.02 -3.99 10.34
CA THR A 225 -8.75 -3.62 8.95
C THR A 225 -7.88 -4.65 8.25
N TYR A 226 -8.17 -4.83 6.96
CA TYR A 226 -7.23 -5.45 6.02
C TYR A 226 -6.06 -4.51 5.74
N VAL A 227 -4.86 -5.08 5.67
CA VAL A 227 -3.60 -4.31 5.62
C VAL A 227 -3.55 -3.23 4.53
N TRP A 228 -4.03 -3.50 3.32
CA TRP A 228 -4.01 -2.50 2.25
C TRP A 228 -4.97 -1.33 2.47
N PHE A 229 -6.11 -1.56 3.13
CA PHE A 229 -7.00 -0.45 3.47
C PHE A 229 -6.38 0.47 4.52
N ASP A 230 -5.70 -0.11 5.50
CA ASP A 230 -4.95 0.59 6.52
C ASP A 230 -3.73 1.32 5.92
N ALA A 231 -2.83 0.55 5.28
CA ALA A 231 -1.56 1.06 4.77
C ALA A 231 -1.71 2.23 3.80
N LEU A 232 -2.66 2.19 2.85
CA LEU A 232 -2.81 3.24 1.84
C LEU A 232 -3.25 4.60 2.43
N ILE A 233 -3.96 4.60 3.55
CA ILE A 233 -4.39 5.84 4.22
C ILE A 233 -3.20 6.61 4.83
N ASN A 234 -2.02 6.01 4.98
CA ASN A 234 -0.83 6.71 5.48
C ASN A 234 -0.53 7.98 4.69
N TYR A 235 -0.73 7.97 3.37
CA TYR A 235 -0.42 9.07 2.47
C TYR A 235 -1.17 10.36 2.79
N ILE A 236 -2.36 10.25 3.37
CA ILE A 236 -3.18 11.40 3.77
C ILE A 236 -3.14 11.65 5.27
N SER A 237 -3.13 10.60 6.11
CA SER A 237 -3.15 10.77 7.57
C SER A 237 -1.92 11.50 8.08
N PHE A 238 -0.72 11.18 7.57
CA PHE A 238 0.52 11.88 7.91
C PHE A 238 0.76 13.17 7.11
N ALA A 239 -0.07 13.45 6.12
CA ALA A 239 -0.17 14.74 5.46
C ALA A 239 -1.13 15.71 6.18
N GLY A 240 -1.75 15.30 7.28
CA GLY A 240 -2.63 16.13 8.10
C GLY A 240 -4.13 15.96 7.84
N TYR A 241 -4.56 15.00 7.02
CA TYR A 241 -5.98 14.76 6.78
C TYR A 241 -6.69 14.34 8.07
N ARG A 242 -7.76 15.07 8.44
CA ARG A 242 -8.53 14.87 9.68
C ARG A 242 -7.69 14.96 10.95
N SER A 243 -6.56 15.66 10.91
CA SER A 243 -5.77 15.93 12.11
C SER A 243 -6.40 17.05 12.95
N ASP A 244 -6.16 17.01 14.25
CA ASP A 244 -6.57 18.08 15.17
C ASP A 244 -5.70 19.33 14.96
N GLU A 245 -6.23 20.53 15.26
CA GLU A 245 -5.49 21.81 15.22
C GLU A 245 -4.23 21.81 16.11
N SER A 246 -4.17 20.94 17.14
CA SER A 246 -3.01 20.76 18.00
C SER A 246 -1.93 19.85 17.41
N SER A 247 -2.19 19.26 16.26
CA SER A 247 -1.26 18.35 15.57
C SER A 247 -0.05 19.11 15.02
N SER A 248 1.12 18.49 15.08
CA SER A 248 2.34 18.99 14.42
C SER A 248 2.42 18.59 12.93
N LEU A 249 1.37 17.96 12.40
CA LEU A 249 1.30 17.55 11.01
C LEU A 249 1.11 18.76 10.07
N PRO A 250 1.46 18.63 8.79
CA PRO A 250 1.22 19.68 7.79
C PRO A 250 -0.25 20.07 7.69
N ASP A 251 -0.51 21.26 7.15
CA ASP A 251 -1.84 21.64 6.69
C ASP A 251 -2.18 20.86 5.41
N PHE A 252 -3.15 19.96 5.53
CA PHE A 252 -3.53 19.03 4.47
C PHE A 252 -3.96 19.75 3.18
N ASP A 253 -4.81 20.76 3.28
CA ASP A 253 -5.38 21.45 2.11
C ASP A 253 -4.31 22.20 1.32
N THR A 254 -3.23 22.58 1.97
CA THR A 254 -2.10 23.23 1.30
C THR A 254 -1.06 22.24 0.78
N LEU A 255 -0.99 21.02 1.33
CA LEU A 255 0.02 20.01 0.96
C LEU A 255 -0.47 19.05 -0.11
N TRP A 256 -1.72 18.57 -0.02
CA TRP A 256 -2.32 17.61 -0.94
C TRP A 256 -2.73 18.26 -2.28
N PRO A 257 -2.66 17.59 -3.44
CA PRO A 257 -2.27 16.20 -3.65
C PRO A 257 -0.75 15.98 -3.69
N ALA A 258 -0.34 14.71 -3.52
CA ALA A 258 1.06 14.33 -3.70
C ALA A 258 1.49 14.48 -5.16
N ASN A 259 2.60 15.19 -5.38
CA ASN A 259 3.22 15.34 -6.69
C ASN A 259 3.85 14.05 -7.21
N ALA A 260 4.22 13.14 -6.30
CA ALA A 260 4.67 11.80 -6.66
C ALA A 260 4.51 10.82 -5.49
N HIS A 261 3.82 9.69 -5.73
CA HIS A 261 3.98 8.46 -4.96
C HIS A 261 5.02 7.60 -5.65
N VAL A 262 6.23 7.52 -5.10
CA VAL A 262 7.32 6.65 -5.62
C VAL A 262 7.06 5.24 -5.11
N ILE A 263 6.80 4.31 -6.03
CA ILE A 263 6.37 2.94 -5.69
C ILE A 263 7.01 1.88 -6.58
N GLY A 264 7.18 0.69 -6.04
CA GLY A 264 7.59 -0.48 -6.82
C GLY A 264 6.51 -0.97 -7.77
N LYS A 265 6.90 -1.53 -8.91
CA LYS A 265 5.96 -2.08 -9.89
C LYS A 265 5.07 -3.20 -9.34
N ASP A 266 5.53 -3.91 -8.31
CA ASP A 266 4.85 -5.03 -7.66
C ASP A 266 3.64 -4.62 -6.81
N ILE A 267 3.59 -3.33 -6.41
CA ILE A 267 2.48 -2.76 -5.65
C ILE A 267 1.67 -1.73 -6.46
N LEU A 268 2.01 -1.55 -7.76
CA LEU A 268 1.23 -0.69 -8.64
C LEU A 268 -0.20 -1.21 -8.75
N VAL A 269 -0.34 -2.48 -9.11
CA VAL A 269 -1.61 -3.15 -9.29
C VAL A 269 -1.72 -4.32 -8.30
N PRO A 270 -2.82 -4.43 -7.55
CA PRO A 270 -4.00 -3.55 -7.57
C PRO A 270 -3.94 -2.36 -6.61
N ALA A 271 -2.99 -2.33 -5.66
CA ALA A 271 -3.04 -1.46 -4.49
C ALA A 271 -3.07 0.04 -4.84
N HIS A 272 -2.06 0.55 -5.56
CA HIS A 272 -1.89 1.99 -5.77
C HIS A 272 -2.67 2.54 -6.97
N ALA A 273 -2.90 1.73 -8.01
CA ALA A 273 -3.57 2.19 -9.20
C ALA A 273 -5.06 1.83 -9.24
N ILE A 274 -5.55 0.97 -8.32
CA ILE A 274 -6.96 0.58 -8.25
C ILE A 274 -7.55 0.92 -6.89
N TYR A 275 -7.06 0.30 -5.80
CA TYR A 275 -7.64 0.50 -4.46
C TYR A 275 -7.54 1.94 -4.01
N TRP A 276 -6.34 2.51 -4.06
CA TRP A 276 -6.07 3.84 -3.54
C TRP A 276 -6.91 4.95 -4.19
N PRO A 277 -6.95 5.11 -5.53
CA PRO A 277 -7.77 6.14 -6.15
C PRO A 277 -9.27 5.93 -5.93
N CYS A 278 -9.76 4.68 -5.91
CA CYS A 278 -11.16 4.39 -5.59
C CYS A 278 -11.51 4.76 -4.15
N MET A 279 -10.62 4.50 -3.18
CA MET A 279 -10.78 4.95 -1.80
C MET A 279 -10.82 6.47 -1.71
N LEU A 280 -9.90 7.18 -2.36
CA LEU A 280 -9.92 8.65 -2.44
C LEU A 280 -11.23 9.15 -3.04
N ARG A 281 -11.68 8.57 -4.15
CA ARG A 281 -12.94 8.94 -4.80
C ARG A 281 -14.15 8.77 -3.87
N ALA A 282 -14.22 7.64 -3.17
CA ALA A 282 -15.28 7.36 -2.19
C ALA A 282 -15.26 8.33 -1.01
N MET A 283 -14.09 8.83 -0.62
CA MET A 283 -13.92 9.88 0.39
C MET A 283 -14.27 11.29 -0.10
N GLY A 284 -14.62 11.46 -1.39
CA GLY A 284 -15.03 12.72 -1.99
C GLY A 284 -13.93 13.51 -2.68
N PHE A 285 -12.72 12.95 -2.84
CA PHE A 285 -11.65 13.61 -3.58
C PHE A 285 -12.00 13.74 -5.07
N THR A 286 -11.65 14.88 -5.66
CA THR A 286 -11.88 15.21 -7.07
C THR A 286 -10.74 14.75 -7.97
N ASP A 287 -10.93 14.79 -9.28
CA ASP A 287 -9.94 14.31 -10.25
C ASP A 287 -8.62 15.08 -10.18
N ASP A 288 -8.65 16.37 -9.90
CA ASP A 288 -7.47 17.23 -9.73
C ASP A 288 -6.73 16.99 -8.39
N GLN A 289 -7.33 16.24 -7.49
CA GLN A 289 -6.74 15.83 -6.22
C GLN A 289 -6.14 14.42 -6.28
N MET A 290 -6.10 13.77 -7.44
CA MET A 290 -5.47 12.47 -7.58
C MET A 290 -3.94 12.61 -7.63
N PRO A 291 -3.20 11.73 -6.92
CA PRO A 291 -1.74 11.77 -6.92
C PRO A 291 -1.15 11.26 -8.24
N ILE A 292 0.12 11.58 -8.49
CA ILE A 292 0.89 10.97 -9.57
C ILE A 292 1.61 9.73 -9.02
N LEU A 293 1.48 8.59 -9.71
CA LEU A 293 2.20 7.35 -9.39
C LEU A 293 3.51 7.31 -10.19
N LEU A 294 4.65 7.37 -9.52
CA LEU A 294 5.98 7.23 -10.11
C LEU A 294 6.51 5.82 -9.81
N VAL A 295 6.45 4.96 -10.83
CA VAL A 295 6.63 3.51 -10.70
C VAL A 295 8.03 3.10 -11.12
N HIS A 296 8.80 2.54 -10.20
CA HIS A 296 10.12 1.99 -10.51
C HIS A 296 10.09 0.47 -10.73
N GLY A 297 11.12 -0.04 -11.42
CA GLY A 297 11.33 -1.48 -11.64
C GLY A 297 12.00 -2.16 -10.45
N TRP A 298 12.24 -3.47 -10.58
CA TRP A 298 13.02 -4.23 -9.62
C TRP A 298 14.51 -4.17 -9.93
N TRP A 299 15.31 -4.37 -8.91
CA TRP A 299 16.69 -4.75 -9.08
C TRP A 299 16.79 -6.28 -9.15
N ASN A 300 17.38 -6.78 -10.25
CA ASN A 300 17.59 -8.19 -10.47
C ASN A 300 19.08 -8.50 -10.44
N ILE A 301 19.45 -9.65 -9.86
CA ILE A 301 20.82 -10.19 -9.98
C ILE A 301 20.85 -11.12 -11.18
N ARG A 302 21.79 -10.90 -12.08
CA ARG A 302 22.11 -11.85 -13.14
C ARG A 302 23.07 -12.91 -12.57
N LYS A 303 22.63 -14.14 -12.38
CA LYS A 303 23.51 -15.24 -12.01
C LYS A 303 24.48 -15.48 -13.18
N LYS A 304 25.79 -15.31 -12.94
CA LYS A 304 26.80 -15.77 -13.88
C LYS A 304 26.81 -17.30 -13.86
N ASN A 305 26.32 -17.95 -14.92
CA ASN A 305 26.53 -19.37 -15.12
C ASN A 305 28.03 -19.62 -15.33
N THR A 306 28.63 -20.36 -14.44
CA THR A 306 30.00 -20.89 -14.57
C THR A 306 30.01 -22.15 -15.44
N GLY A 307 29.60 -22.02 -16.74
CA GLY A 307 29.73 -23.11 -17.70
C GLY A 307 28.46 -23.44 -18.47
N SER A 308 28.21 -22.74 -19.51
CA SER A 308 27.53 -22.95 -20.79
C SER A 308 26.80 -21.68 -21.20
N GLU A 309 26.96 -21.30 -22.45
CA GLU A 309 26.25 -20.20 -23.07
C GLU A 309 24.78 -20.59 -23.18
N GLU A 310 23.89 -19.63 -22.83
CA GLU A 310 22.43 -19.67 -22.86
C GLU A 310 21.74 -20.08 -21.55
N ASP A 311 21.15 -19.11 -20.99
CA ASP A 311 20.10 -18.95 -19.96
C ASP A 311 20.59 -18.34 -18.63
N GLY A 312 20.76 -17.02 -18.67
CA GLY A 312 20.95 -16.23 -17.45
C GLY A 312 19.62 -15.99 -16.76
N SER A 313 19.19 -16.88 -15.85
CA SER A 313 18.02 -16.63 -15.02
C SER A 313 18.20 -15.36 -14.19
N GLU A 314 17.29 -14.42 -14.32
CA GLU A 314 17.24 -13.23 -13.47
C GLU A 314 16.48 -13.54 -12.19
N GLU A 315 17.06 -13.25 -11.04
CA GLU A 315 16.41 -13.38 -9.73
C GLU A 315 16.24 -12.01 -9.09
N LYS A 316 15.03 -11.72 -8.59
CA LYS A 316 14.74 -10.48 -7.86
C LYS A 316 15.64 -10.41 -6.63
N MET A 317 16.34 -9.30 -6.43
CA MET A 317 17.03 -8.99 -5.18
C MET A 317 15.98 -8.66 -4.10
N SER A 318 15.67 -9.62 -3.27
CA SER A 318 14.76 -9.47 -2.13
C SER A 318 15.51 -9.57 -0.81
#